data_5039a667d18b91b62a0374a74fd8e164
#
_entry.id   5039a667d18b91b62a0374a74fd8e164
#
_cell.length_a   1.000
_cell.length_b   1.000
_cell.length_c   1.000
_cell.angle_alpha   90.00
_cell.angle_beta   90.00
_cell.angle_gamma   90.00
#
_symmetry.space_group_name_H-M   'P 1'
#
loop_
_entity.id
_entity.type
_entity.pdbx_description
1 polymer ?
#
loop_
_entity_poly.entity_id
_entity_poly.type
_entity_poly.pdbx_seq_one_letter_code
_entity_poly.pdbx_strand_id
1 'polypeptide(L)'
;MSYFDISGAVFNNQLRELETSDPAHADVFNAVFRQLINNDVALMEAASMFAGEKNKQAEFILNLKRTGKKYGVHHSAFDVSPLSAGTRTLDAVGMVAQPSTNTVRGRNDFEGESVFYGLEVNGHVDDAGEFIVEYIKGIDNEFSRTERDTWMLYLTQWINITIDANGESLVISDEHHAGFFPEGAAIRTDQTVRPFVAQAKYMAGNGSDGKAASISGVNAAHDQSHNGMITRFKAKGTQYCGTTAQDKNHMDNLFEVAFATRDSQSIMSGCTGYYNRFYATVVENNVERIIISKSDANNLVVGSTVSIGNATALSGSNPTDDRGNAGLHAKANRVIITKIEDYDSNNSAVYVDNGGTKFSTGSTMVGSTEVKTTIVTMPWHTGACDNVLGSCGSPNSNTSGKDPYILFGVEMFLGFYEVISNVILKISNHVMTACICYDCTKLATSVTSDYVECGYSIADTQESWKYISELGYDPENPSVRHGTKVAASSSTGYADGQYTNKLDQTSDGLREWLSGGYLSSWSLAGRWCAYLAAGLGYSWWSFAARLSASGRCAKAAA
;
A
#
# COMPACT_ATOMS: atom_id res chain seq x y z
N MET A 1 -0.97 43.13 -24.26
CA MET A 1 -0.55 41.75 -24.01
C MET A 1 -0.85 40.95 -25.27
N SER A 2 0.15 40.27 -25.84
CA SER A 2 -0.04 39.32 -26.93
C SER A 2 -0.28 37.92 -26.33
N TYR A 3 -1.26 37.19 -26.85
CA TYR A 3 -1.58 35.83 -26.47
C TYR A 3 -1.02 34.86 -27.53
N PHE A 4 -0.75 33.60 -27.14
CA PHE A 4 -0.40 32.58 -28.10
C PHE A 4 -1.64 32.17 -28.91
N ASP A 5 -1.50 32.06 -30.22
CA ASP A 5 -2.53 31.49 -31.08
C ASP A 5 -2.41 29.95 -30.99
N ILE A 6 -3.50 29.31 -30.55
CA ILE A 6 -3.62 27.87 -30.37
C ILE A 6 -4.52 27.21 -31.43
N SER A 7 -4.97 28.00 -32.42
CA SER A 7 -5.76 27.44 -33.53
C SER A 7 -4.91 26.45 -34.34
N GLY A 8 -5.43 25.23 -34.50
CA GLY A 8 -4.73 24.15 -35.18
C GLY A 8 -3.59 23.53 -34.39
N ALA A 9 -3.69 23.51 -33.05
CA ALA A 9 -2.70 22.83 -32.21
C ALA A 9 -2.56 21.34 -32.57
N VAL A 10 -1.31 20.90 -32.74
CA VAL A 10 -0.96 19.50 -33.04
C VAL A 10 0.05 19.00 -32.01
N PHE A 11 -0.21 17.82 -31.48
CA PHE A 11 0.71 17.20 -30.51
C PHE A 11 2.06 16.90 -31.17
N ASN A 12 3.14 17.26 -30.49
CA ASN A 12 4.51 16.97 -30.88
C ASN A 12 5.25 16.35 -29.69
N ASN A 13 5.66 15.08 -29.81
CA ASN A 13 6.38 14.36 -28.78
C ASN A 13 7.89 14.69 -28.70
N GLN A 14 8.40 15.56 -29.59
CA GLN A 14 9.78 16.00 -29.61
C GLN A 14 9.87 17.46 -29.18
N LEU A 15 10.10 17.70 -27.90
CA LEU A 15 10.39 19.03 -27.38
C LEU A 15 11.90 19.25 -27.45
N ARG A 16 12.33 20.36 -28.08
CA ARG A 16 13.74 20.72 -28.11
C ARG A 16 14.22 21.10 -26.70
N GLU A 17 15.29 20.46 -26.25
CA GLU A 17 15.99 20.86 -25.04
C GLU A 17 16.73 22.19 -25.25
N LEU A 18 16.64 23.11 -24.28
CA LEU A 18 17.35 24.37 -24.30
C LEU A 18 18.77 24.12 -23.82
N GLU A 19 19.76 24.50 -24.66
CA GLU A 19 21.16 24.41 -24.32
C GLU A 19 21.69 25.76 -23.77
N THR A 20 22.80 25.72 -23.02
CA THR A 20 23.45 26.94 -22.48
C THR A 20 23.98 27.86 -23.57
N SER A 21 24.15 27.34 -24.78
CA SER A 21 24.53 28.08 -25.99
C SER A 21 23.38 28.79 -26.68
N ASP A 22 22.12 28.46 -26.32
CA ASP A 22 20.95 29.12 -26.91
C ASP A 22 20.93 30.62 -26.52
N PRO A 23 20.66 31.52 -27.48
CA PRO A 23 20.52 32.94 -27.17
C PRO A 23 19.39 33.13 -26.15
N ALA A 24 19.64 33.92 -25.11
CA ALA A 24 18.62 34.35 -24.15
C ALA A 24 17.64 35.34 -24.82
N HIS A 25 17.04 34.92 -25.92
CA HIS A 25 16.11 35.71 -26.73
C HIS A 25 14.66 35.24 -26.49
N ALA A 26 13.77 36.17 -26.35
CA ALA A 26 12.37 35.88 -26.07
C ALA A 26 11.73 34.92 -27.09
N ASP A 27 12.15 34.94 -28.34
CA ASP A 27 11.59 34.08 -29.38
C ASP A 27 11.96 32.60 -29.21
N VAL A 28 13.15 32.27 -28.66
CA VAL A 28 13.53 30.88 -28.36
C VAL A 28 12.64 30.32 -27.25
N PHE A 29 12.48 31.06 -26.15
CA PHE A 29 11.63 30.66 -25.06
C PHE A 29 10.15 30.61 -25.48
N ASN A 30 9.68 31.60 -26.22
CA ASN A 30 8.30 31.63 -26.72
C ASN A 30 7.98 30.46 -27.66
N ALA A 31 8.96 29.99 -28.45
CA ALA A 31 8.78 28.81 -29.31
C ALA A 31 8.55 27.54 -28.47
N VAL A 32 9.35 27.34 -27.42
CA VAL A 32 9.20 26.20 -26.50
C VAL A 32 7.87 26.29 -25.73
N PHE A 33 7.52 27.45 -25.18
CA PHE A 33 6.24 27.63 -24.48
C PHE A 33 5.04 27.44 -25.40
N ARG A 34 5.12 27.92 -26.64
CA ARG A 34 4.05 27.69 -27.63
C ARG A 34 3.88 26.19 -27.92
N GLN A 35 4.98 25.44 -28.05
CA GLN A 35 4.92 24.00 -28.28
C GLN A 35 4.29 23.27 -27.09
N LEU A 36 4.63 23.65 -25.85
CA LEU A 36 4.02 23.08 -24.64
C LEU A 36 2.51 23.35 -24.61
N ILE A 37 2.11 24.60 -24.82
CA ILE A 37 0.67 24.96 -24.83
C ILE A 37 -0.07 24.22 -25.94
N ASN A 38 0.50 24.10 -27.15
CA ASN A 38 -0.11 23.36 -28.24
C ASN A 38 -0.26 21.87 -27.90
N ASN A 39 0.75 21.27 -27.24
CA ASN A 39 0.65 19.88 -26.81
C ASN A 39 -0.47 19.70 -25.77
N ASP A 40 -0.57 20.60 -24.80
CA ASP A 40 -1.64 20.57 -23.78
C ASP A 40 -3.03 20.69 -24.41
N VAL A 41 -3.21 21.62 -25.36
CA VAL A 41 -4.49 21.79 -26.08
C VAL A 41 -4.81 20.56 -26.91
N ALA A 42 -3.85 20.01 -27.67
CA ALA A 42 -4.08 18.83 -28.49
C ALA A 42 -4.43 17.60 -27.62
N LEU A 43 -3.82 17.48 -26.43
CA LEU A 43 -4.16 16.44 -25.47
C LEU A 43 -5.56 16.62 -24.88
N MET A 44 -5.95 17.86 -24.55
CA MET A 44 -7.30 18.16 -24.07
C MET A 44 -8.37 17.89 -25.14
N GLU A 45 -8.12 18.26 -26.41
CA GLU A 45 -9.01 17.96 -27.52
C GLU A 45 -9.14 16.44 -27.74
N ALA A 46 -8.02 15.70 -27.77
CA ALA A 46 -8.04 14.24 -27.89
C ALA A 46 -8.78 13.59 -26.71
N ALA A 47 -8.56 14.06 -25.50
CA ALA A 47 -9.27 13.58 -24.31
C ALA A 47 -10.79 13.89 -24.40
N SER A 48 -11.19 15.03 -24.96
CA SER A 48 -12.60 15.42 -25.14
C SER A 48 -13.32 14.58 -26.20
N MET A 49 -12.60 14.00 -27.18
CA MET A 49 -13.18 13.10 -28.17
C MET A 49 -13.79 11.83 -27.54
N PHE A 50 -13.34 11.46 -26.34
CA PHE A 50 -13.86 10.35 -25.57
C PHE A 50 -14.90 10.77 -24.51
N ALA A 51 -15.49 11.97 -24.64
CA ALA A 51 -16.52 12.45 -23.72
C ALA A 51 -17.68 11.44 -23.64
N GLY A 52 -17.93 10.90 -22.45
CA GLY A 52 -18.89 9.82 -22.23
C GLY A 52 -18.31 8.39 -22.29
N GLU A 53 -17.08 8.20 -22.77
CA GLU A 53 -16.38 6.91 -22.79
C GLU A 53 -15.13 6.95 -21.90
N LYS A 54 -15.34 7.13 -20.59
CA LYS A 54 -14.27 7.38 -19.62
C LYS A 54 -13.17 6.32 -19.59
N ASN A 55 -13.51 5.05 -19.80
CA ASN A 55 -12.49 3.99 -19.88
C ASN A 55 -11.56 4.19 -21.08
N LYS A 56 -12.08 4.56 -22.25
CA LYS A 56 -11.25 4.85 -23.42
C LYS A 56 -10.40 6.11 -23.22
N GLN A 57 -10.96 7.13 -22.56
CA GLN A 57 -10.23 8.34 -22.21
C GLN A 57 -9.03 8.01 -21.28
N ALA A 58 -9.27 7.22 -20.23
CA ALA A 58 -8.21 6.78 -19.31
C ALA A 58 -7.16 5.92 -20.04
N GLU A 59 -7.59 4.97 -20.86
CA GLU A 59 -6.69 4.13 -21.68
C GLU A 59 -5.85 4.97 -22.63
N PHE A 60 -6.43 5.96 -23.28
CA PHE A 60 -5.70 6.89 -24.15
C PHE A 60 -4.60 7.63 -23.37
N ILE A 61 -4.91 8.18 -22.17
CA ILE A 61 -3.93 8.90 -21.34
C ILE A 61 -2.80 7.95 -20.91
N LEU A 62 -3.14 6.75 -20.49
CA LEU A 62 -2.14 5.73 -20.12
C LEU A 62 -1.26 5.34 -21.31
N ASN A 63 -1.84 5.18 -22.50
CA ASN A 63 -1.10 4.83 -23.71
C ASN A 63 -0.09 5.91 -24.13
N LEU A 64 -0.32 7.18 -23.79
CA LEU A 64 0.68 8.26 -23.99
C LEU A 64 1.95 8.06 -23.15
N LYS A 65 1.90 7.19 -22.14
CA LYS A 65 3.03 6.86 -21.26
C LYS A 65 3.77 5.59 -21.69
N ARG A 66 3.28 4.87 -22.71
CA ARG A 66 3.97 3.70 -23.22
C ARG A 66 5.34 4.04 -23.79
N THR A 67 6.29 3.20 -23.50
CA THR A 67 7.67 3.36 -23.94
C THR A 67 8.20 2.14 -24.71
N GLY A 68 7.57 0.97 -24.55
CA GLY A 68 8.07 -0.31 -25.03
C GLY A 68 9.36 -0.77 -24.34
N LYS A 69 9.83 -0.03 -23.34
CA LYS A 69 11.06 -0.34 -22.58
C LYS A 69 10.86 -1.56 -21.68
N LYS A 70 11.97 -2.22 -21.38
CA LYS A 70 12.07 -3.36 -20.47
C LYS A 70 12.86 -2.97 -19.23
N TYR A 71 12.20 -2.84 -18.10
CA TYR A 71 12.83 -2.46 -16.85
C TYR A 71 13.09 -3.70 -16.02
N GLY A 72 14.35 -3.96 -15.70
CA GLY A 72 14.74 -5.18 -15.00
C GLY A 72 15.52 -4.95 -13.72
N VAL A 73 15.46 -5.95 -12.85
CA VAL A 73 16.31 -6.08 -11.65
C VAL A 73 16.75 -7.52 -11.50
N HIS A 74 17.99 -7.73 -11.10
CA HIS A 74 18.54 -9.03 -10.72
C HIS A 74 18.92 -9.02 -9.25
N HIS A 75 18.50 -10.05 -8.52
CA HIS A 75 18.91 -10.33 -7.14
C HIS A 75 19.66 -11.66 -7.08
N SER A 76 20.81 -11.65 -6.44
CA SER A 76 21.57 -12.87 -6.22
C SER A 76 20.80 -13.86 -5.36
N ALA A 77 20.97 -15.16 -5.62
CA ALA A 77 20.50 -16.20 -4.71
C ALA A 77 21.13 -16.01 -3.32
N PHE A 78 20.38 -16.31 -2.26
CA PHE A 78 20.84 -16.11 -0.88
C PHE A 78 22.18 -16.83 -0.61
N ASP A 79 22.34 -18.05 -1.10
CA ASP A 79 23.55 -18.85 -0.94
C ASP A 79 24.75 -18.30 -1.74
N VAL A 80 24.49 -17.45 -2.75
CA VAL A 80 25.54 -16.76 -3.53
C VAL A 80 25.91 -15.43 -2.87
N SER A 81 24.88 -14.65 -2.50
CA SER A 81 25.04 -13.37 -1.79
C SER A 81 23.79 -13.08 -0.97
N PRO A 82 23.88 -13.01 0.37
CA PRO A 82 22.71 -12.76 1.23
C PRO A 82 22.30 -11.28 1.30
N LEU A 83 22.71 -10.45 0.34
CA LEU A 83 22.40 -9.01 0.34
C LEU A 83 21.01 -8.74 -0.25
N SER A 84 20.29 -7.80 0.35
CA SER A 84 18.99 -7.33 -0.15
C SER A 84 19.10 -6.47 -1.41
N ALA A 85 20.25 -5.84 -1.64
CA ALA A 85 20.49 -4.98 -2.80
C ALA A 85 20.48 -5.79 -4.10
N GLY A 86 19.68 -5.35 -5.06
CA GLY A 86 19.64 -5.85 -6.43
C GLY A 86 20.44 -4.98 -7.39
N THR A 87 20.62 -5.49 -8.59
CA THR A 87 21.26 -4.77 -9.70
C THR A 87 20.23 -4.49 -10.78
N ARG A 88 20.01 -3.21 -11.12
CA ARG A 88 19.15 -2.82 -12.25
C ARG A 88 19.72 -3.32 -13.55
N THR A 89 18.85 -3.82 -14.44
CA THR A 89 19.23 -4.35 -15.76
C THR A 89 18.38 -3.70 -16.85
N LEU A 90 18.79 -3.87 -18.10
CA LEU A 90 18.09 -3.35 -19.27
C LEU A 90 17.88 -1.82 -19.18
N ASP A 91 16.66 -1.35 -19.48
CA ASP A 91 16.34 0.09 -19.49
C ASP A 91 16.28 0.73 -18.09
N ALA A 92 16.33 -0.05 -17.03
CA ALA A 92 16.42 0.45 -15.66
C ALA A 92 17.84 0.87 -15.25
N VAL A 93 18.87 0.52 -16.03
CA VAL A 93 20.28 0.86 -15.73
C VAL A 93 20.47 2.38 -15.71
N GLY A 94 21.04 2.89 -14.62
CA GLY A 94 21.30 4.31 -14.43
C GLY A 94 20.11 5.15 -13.94
N MET A 95 18.89 4.59 -13.93
CA MET A 95 17.72 5.26 -13.36
C MET A 95 17.84 5.38 -11.84
N VAL A 96 17.26 6.43 -11.29
CA VAL A 96 17.25 6.74 -9.85
C VAL A 96 15.82 6.74 -9.35
N ALA A 97 15.58 6.18 -8.17
CA ALA A 97 14.31 6.27 -7.46
C ALA A 97 14.58 6.74 -6.03
N GLN A 98 14.28 8.01 -5.75
CA GLN A 98 14.37 8.60 -4.42
C GLN A 98 12.97 9.03 -3.97
N PRO A 99 12.50 8.55 -2.80
CA PRO A 99 11.21 8.95 -2.29
C PRO A 99 11.19 10.42 -1.86
N SER A 100 10.00 11.03 -1.96
CA SER A 100 9.71 12.42 -1.60
C SER A 100 9.17 12.53 -0.18
N THR A 101 8.98 13.78 0.29
CA THR A 101 8.15 14.11 1.45
C THR A 101 7.15 15.20 1.06
N ASN A 102 6.36 15.69 2.01
CA ASN A 102 5.49 16.86 1.79
C ASN A 102 6.28 18.14 1.49
N THR A 103 7.56 18.20 1.83
CA THR A 103 8.41 19.41 1.72
C THR A 103 9.61 19.25 0.82
N VAL A 104 10.03 18.02 0.56
CA VAL A 104 11.22 17.73 -0.27
C VAL A 104 10.83 16.76 -1.38
N ARG A 105 11.05 17.16 -2.64
CA ARG A 105 10.86 16.28 -3.79
C ARG A 105 12.14 15.48 -4.04
N GLY A 106 12.02 14.15 -3.98
CA GLY A 106 13.07 13.22 -4.40
C GLY A 106 13.14 13.09 -5.93
N ARG A 107 14.30 12.75 -6.45
CA ARG A 107 14.44 12.38 -7.87
C ARG A 107 13.91 10.96 -8.09
N ASN A 108 12.94 10.80 -8.96
CA ASN A 108 12.41 9.50 -9.34
C ASN A 108 12.25 9.43 -10.86
N ASP A 109 13.21 8.80 -11.53
CA ASP A 109 13.25 8.70 -12.99
C ASP A 109 12.19 7.74 -13.55
N PHE A 110 11.57 6.90 -12.69
CA PHE A 110 10.45 6.03 -13.04
C PHE A 110 9.10 6.77 -12.99
N GLU A 111 9.03 7.89 -12.26
CA GLU A 111 7.79 8.64 -12.11
C GLU A 111 7.33 9.21 -13.45
N GLY A 112 6.13 8.85 -13.86
CA GLY A 112 5.53 9.35 -15.10
C GLY A 112 5.84 8.55 -16.35
N GLU A 113 6.56 7.43 -16.26
CA GLU A 113 6.88 6.56 -17.38
C GLU A 113 6.18 5.19 -17.28
N SER A 114 5.71 4.67 -18.44
CA SER A 114 5.35 3.27 -18.65
C SER A 114 4.40 2.72 -17.57
N VAL A 115 4.66 1.52 -17.09
CA VAL A 115 3.91 0.84 -16.01
C VAL A 115 4.01 1.52 -14.65
N PHE A 116 4.94 2.46 -14.46
CA PHE A 116 5.12 3.19 -13.21
C PHE A 116 4.24 4.45 -13.12
N TYR A 117 3.63 4.87 -14.22
CA TYR A 117 2.69 5.99 -14.22
C TYR A 117 1.33 5.55 -13.72
N GLY A 118 0.89 6.10 -12.59
CA GLY A 118 -0.45 5.90 -12.05
C GLY A 118 -1.38 7.06 -12.41
N LEU A 119 -2.48 6.77 -13.11
CA LEU A 119 -3.56 7.72 -13.37
C LEU A 119 -4.58 7.65 -12.23
N GLU A 120 -4.78 8.76 -11.53
CA GLU A 120 -5.71 8.82 -10.39
C GLU A 120 -7.14 9.11 -10.87
N VAL A 121 -8.08 8.21 -10.50
CA VAL A 121 -9.48 8.25 -10.95
C VAL A 121 -10.45 7.95 -9.82
N ASN A 122 -11.72 8.36 -9.98
CA ASN A 122 -12.84 7.71 -9.29
C ASN A 122 -13.46 6.67 -10.23
N GLY A 123 -13.98 5.59 -9.65
CA GLY A 123 -14.61 4.53 -10.41
C GLY A 123 -15.08 3.37 -9.55
N HIS A 124 -15.64 2.37 -10.19
CA HIS A 124 -16.18 1.18 -9.56
C HIS A 124 -15.95 -0.07 -10.41
N VAL A 125 -16.19 -1.23 -9.82
CA VAL A 125 -16.19 -2.51 -10.54
C VAL A 125 -17.64 -2.86 -10.88
N ASP A 126 -17.91 -3.16 -12.15
CA ASP A 126 -19.24 -3.58 -12.60
C ASP A 126 -19.54 -5.05 -12.28
N ASP A 127 -20.77 -5.48 -12.57
CA ASP A 127 -21.22 -6.87 -12.30
C ASP A 127 -20.45 -7.91 -13.13
N ALA A 128 -19.82 -7.52 -14.24
CA ALA A 128 -18.96 -8.38 -15.04
C ALA A 128 -17.53 -8.50 -14.45
N GLY A 129 -17.18 -7.66 -13.49
CA GLY A 129 -15.86 -7.59 -12.88
C GLY A 129 -14.88 -6.70 -13.66
N GLU A 130 -15.40 -5.84 -14.54
CA GLU A 130 -14.59 -4.84 -15.25
C GLU A 130 -14.59 -3.51 -14.48
N PHE A 131 -13.45 -2.85 -14.51
CA PHE A 131 -13.31 -1.53 -13.87
C PHE A 131 -13.91 -0.44 -14.76
N ILE A 132 -14.80 0.36 -14.18
CA ILE A 132 -15.47 1.47 -14.85
C ILE A 132 -14.94 2.78 -14.27
N VAL A 133 -14.32 3.59 -15.11
CA VAL A 133 -13.88 4.96 -14.78
C VAL A 133 -15.07 5.89 -14.79
N GLU A 134 -15.24 6.68 -13.73
CA GLU A 134 -16.28 7.71 -13.62
C GLU A 134 -15.70 9.10 -13.82
N TYR A 135 -14.64 9.43 -13.09
CA TYR A 135 -14.01 10.75 -13.09
C TYR A 135 -12.48 10.61 -13.06
N ILE A 136 -11.81 11.45 -13.83
CA ILE A 136 -10.33 11.48 -13.93
C ILE A 136 -9.84 12.77 -13.26
N LYS A 137 -8.89 12.62 -12.33
CA LYS A 137 -8.27 13.74 -11.62
C LYS A 137 -7.62 14.75 -12.59
N GLY A 138 -7.91 16.02 -12.39
CA GLY A 138 -7.37 17.10 -13.22
C GLY A 138 -8.08 17.29 -14.55
N ILE A 139 -9.08 16.44 -14.87
CA ILE A 139 -9.95 16.57 -16.04
C ILE A 139 -11.38 16.85 -15.60
N ASP A 140 -11.90 16.04 -14.68
CA ASP A 140 -13.29 16.13 -14.24
C ASP A 140 -13.39 16.89 -12.91
N ASN A 141 -14.27 17.89 -12.85
CA ASN A 141 -14.49 18.69 -11.65
C ASN A 141 -15.20 17.91 -10.53
N GLU A 142 -15.89 16.85 -10.87
CA GLU A 142 -16.59 15.95 -9.94
C GLU A 142 -15.68 14.95 -9.27
N PHE A 143 -14.39 14.89 -9.66
CA PHE A 143 -13.41 14.04 -9.00
C PHE A 143 -13.30 14.39 -7.51
N SER A 144 -13.39 13.39 -6.64
CA SER A 144 -13.29 13.57 -5.18
C SER A 144 -12.58 12.40 -4.53
N ARG A 145 -11.58 12.69 -3.70
CA ARG A 145 -10.90 11.68 -2.87
C ARG A 145 -11.67 11.32 -1.62
N THR A 146 -12.57 12.20 -1.15
CA THR A 146 -13.25 12.06 0.15
C THR A 146 -14.66 11.49 0.03
N GLU A 147 -15.27 11.59 -1.15
CA GLU A 147 -16.68 11.21 -1.36
C GLU A 147 -16.85 9.99 -2.27
N ARG A 148 -15.80 9.63 -3.02
CA ARG A 148 -15.85 8.58 -4.05
C ARG A 148 -14.67 7.63 -3.92
N ASP A 149 -14.88 6.37 -4.26
CA ASP A 149 -13.78 5.42 -4.35
C ASP A 149 -12.69 5.93 -5.28
N THR A 150 -11.49 6.07 -4.74
CA THR A 150 -10.33 6.56 -5.47
C THR A 150 -9.39 5.41 -5.81
N TRP A 151 -8.98 5.37 -7.06
CA TRP A 151 -8.16 4.32 -7.64
C TRP A 151 -6.98 4.90 -8.41
N MET A 152 -5.95 4.10 -8.52
CA MET A 152 -4.81 4.34 -9.41
C MET A 152 -4.86 3.33 -10.55
N LEU A 153 -4.89 3.82 -11.79
CA LEU A 153 -4.83 2.96 -12.98
C LEU A 153 -3.41 2.92 -13.51
N TYR A 154 -2.96 1.74 -13.89
CA TYR A 154 -1.64 1.50 -14.48
C TYR A 154 -1.77 0.72 -15.76
N LEU A 155 -0.87 0.96 -16.73
CA LEU A 155 -0.70 0.06 -17.85
C LEU A 155 -0.44 -1.36 -17.35
N THR A 156 -1.03 -2.35 -18.00
CA THR A 156 -0.78 -3.76 -17.70
C THR A 156 0.70 -4.09 -17.76
N GLN A 157 1.22 -4.71 -16.71
CA GLN A 157 2.59 -5.22 -16.69
C GLN A 157 2.67 -6.51 -17.49
N TRP A 158 3.59 -6.54 -18.45
CA TRP A 158 4.10 -7.77 -19.05
C TRP A 158 5.37 -8.15 -18.31
N ILE A 159 5.43 -9.37 -17.81
CA ILE A 159 6.40 -9.83 -16.81
C ILE A 159 7.21 -10.97 -17.37
N ASN A 160 8.51 -10.95 -17.12
CA ASN A 160 9.39 -12.09 -17.28
C ASN A 160 10.15 -12.33 -15.97
N ILE A 161 10.07 -13.54 -15.45
CA ILE A 161 10.80 -13.97 -14.25
C ILE A 161 11.68 -15.16 -14.65
N THR A 162 12.97 -15.05 -14.37
CA THR A 162 13.92 -16.15 -14.54
C THR A 162 14.61 -16.42 -13.21
N ILE A 163 14.67 -17.68 -12.83
CA ILE A 163 15.31 -18.15 -11.58
C ILE A 163 16.33 -19.22 -11.96
N ASP A 164 17.56 -19.04 -11.50
CA ASP A 164 18.64 -20.02 -11.67
C ASP A 164 19.51 -20.10 -10.40
N ALA A 165 20.63 -20.83 -10.48
CA ALA A 165 21.55 -20.99 -9.35
C ALA A 165 22.22 -19.67 -8.90
N ASN A 166 22.24 -18.64 -9.74
CA ASN A 166 22.86 -17.35 -9.42
C ASN A 166 21.85 -16.38 -8.77
N GLY A 167 20.55 -16.57 -9.01
CA GLY A 167 19.53 -15.72 -8.42
C GLY A 167 18.25 -15.63 -9.25
N GLU A 168 17.54 -14.53 -9.03
CA GLU A 168 16.27 -14.22 -9.66
C GLU A 168 16.39 -12.92 -10.44
N SER A 169 15.89 -12.91 -11.66
CA SER A 169 15.70 -11.72 -12.48
C SER A 169 14.23 -11.49 -12.72
N LEU A 170 13.77 -10.28 -12.39
CA LEU A 170 12.44 -9.77 -12.70
C LEU A 170 12.57 -8.68 -13.77
N VAL A 171 11.81 -8.79 -14.85
CA VAL A 171 11.70 -7.77 -15.90
C VAL A 171 10.24 -7.45 -16.12
N ILE A 172 9.89 -6.17 -16.16
CA ILE A 172 8.55 -5.68 -16.47
C ILE A 172 8.57 -4.73 -17.68
N SER A 173 7.49 -4.74 -18.46
CA SER A 173 7.29 -3.86 -19.62
C SER A 173 5.82 -3.49 -19.76
N ASP A 174 5.51 -2.41 -20.50
CA ASP A 174 4.15 -2.04 -20.90
C ASP A 174 3.73 -2.71 -22.22
N GLU A 175 4.60 -3.54 -22.83
CA GLU A 175 4.35 -4.25 -24.07
C GLU A 175 4.70 -5.73 -23.96
N HIS A 176 4.00 -6.55 -24.75
CA HIS A 176 4.30 -7.98 -24.87
C HIS A 176 5.63 -8.19 -25.61
N HIS A 177 6.51 -8.97 -25.00
CA HIS A 177 7.75 -9.46 -25.61
C HIS A 177 7.79 -10.99 -25.53
N ALA A 178 8.61 -11.62 -26.38
CA ALA A 178 8.79 -13.07 -26.35
C ALA A 178 9.26 -13.53 -24.94
N GLY A 179 8.57 -14.49 -24.36
CA GLY A 179 8.83 -15.01 -23.02
C GLY A 179 8.23 -14.17 -21.87
N PHE A 180 7.44 -13.12 -22.20
CA PHE A 180 6.71 -12.36 -21.21
C PHE A 180 5.26 -12.86 -21.12
N PHE A 181 4.71 -12.85 -19.91
CA PHE A 181 3.30 -13.12 -19.62
C PHE A 181 2.65 -11.88 -18.99
N PRO A 182 1.33 -11.70 -19.16
CA PRO A 182 0.64 -10.58 -18.56
C PRO A 182 0.48 -10.82 -17.04
N GLU A 183 0.50 -9.74 -16.25
CA GLU A 183 0.21 -9.84 -14.82
C GLU A 183 -1.17 -10.46 -14.55
N GLY A 184 -1.29 -11.21 -13.45
CA GLY A 184 -2.52 -11.93 -13.13
C GLY A 184 -3.75 -11.05 -12.95
N ALA A 185 -3.60 -9.78 -12.54
CA ALA A 185 -4.68 -8.80 -12.43
C ALA A 185 -5.30 -8.43 -13.78
N ALA A 186 -4.55 -8.58 -14.89
CA ALA A 186 -4.99 -8.18 -16.21
C ALA A 186 -5.68 -9.30 -17.00
N ILE A 187 -5.62 -10.55 -16.58
CA ILE A 187 -6.15 -11.70 -17.34
C ILE A 187 -7.64 -11.85 -17.05
N ARG A 188 -8.49 -11.63 -18.06
CA ARG A 188 -9.94 -11.86 -17.97
C ARG A 188 -10.30 -13.34 -17.97
N THR A 189 -11.50 -13.65 -17.55
CA THR A 189 -12.03 -15.04 -17.53
C THR A 189 -12.09 -15.68 -18.92
N ASP A 190 -12.16 -14.89 -20.00
CA ASP A 190 -12.08 -15.32 -21.40
C ASP A 190 -10.65 -15.37 -21.95
N GLN A 191 -9.63 -15.20 -21.10
CA GLN A 191 -8.20 -15.16 -21.43
C GLN A 191 -7.75 -13.92 -22.21
N THR A 192 -8.62 -12.94 -22.45
CA THR A 192 -8.17 -11.65 -23.00
C THR A 192 -7.45 -10.84 -21.92
N VAL A 193 -6.58 -9.93 -22.36
CA VAL A 193 -5.77 -9.10 -21.46
C VAL A 193 -6.36 -7.70 -21.36
N ARG A 194 -6.57 -7.20 -20.14
CA ARG A 194 -6.97 -5.81 -19.90
C ARG A 194 -5.84 -4.86 -20.31
N PRO A 195 -6.13 -3.70 -20.91
CA PRO A 195 -5.10 -2.73 -21.27
C PRO A 195 -4.50 -2.04 -20.05
N PHE A 196 -5.23 -2.00 -18.95
CA PHE A 196 -4.81 -1.43 -17.66
C PHE A 196 -5.40 -2.21 -16.49
N VAL A 197 -4.79 -2.05 -15.32
CA VAL A 197 -5.27 -2.56 -14.04
C VAL A 197 -5.55 -1.41 -13.08
N ALA A 198 -6.43 -1.64 -12.10
CA ALA A 198 -6.80 -0.64 -11.10
C ALA A 198 -6.41 -1.10 -9.69
N GLN A 199 -5.72 -0.24 -8.96
CA GLN A 199 -5.35 -0.43 -7.56
C GLN A 199 -6.11 0.57 -6.68
N ALA A 200 -6.80 0.12 -5.63
CA ALA A 200 -7.42 1.04 -4.68
C ALA A 200 -6.35 1.93 -4.03
N LYS A 201 -6.53 3.25 -4.09
CA LYS A 201 -5.55 4.19 -3.57
C LYS A 201 -5.39 4.10 -2.05
N TYR A 202 -6.48 3.86 -1.34
CA TYR A 202 -6.53 3.86 0.12
C TYR A 202 -6.95 2.50 0.69
N MET A 203 -6.54 2.25 1.94
CA MET A 203 -7.10 1.18 2.74
C MET A 203 -8.61 1.40 2.90
N ALA A 204 -9.42 0.34 2.85
CA ALA A 204 -10.86 0.48 2.88
C ALA A 204 -11.38 0.96 4.25
N GLY A 205 -11.99 2.12 4.25
CA GLY A 205 -12.80 2.64 5.35
C GLY A 205 -14.29 2.41 5.14
N ASN A 206 -15.13 3.19 5.82
CA ASN A 206 -16.57 3.23 5.58
C ASN A 206 -16.92 4.44 4.73
N GLY A 207 -17.61 4.20 3.63
CA GLY A 207 -18.27 5.25 2.86
C GLY A 207 -19.48 5.83 3.61
N SER A 208 -20.11 6.85 3.03
CA SER A 208 -21.31 7.48 3.60
C SER A 208 -22.51 6.53 3.72
N ASP A 209 -22.53 5.45 2.92
CA ASP A 209 -23.51 4.39 2.95
C ASP A 209 -23.16 3.25 3.94
N GLY A 210 -22.05 3.39 4.68
CA GLY A 210 -21.53 2.41 5.63
C GLY A 210 -20.80 1.22 4.99
N LYS A 211 -20.72 1.15 3.65
CA LYS A 211 -20.03 0.07 2.94
C LYS A 211 -18.53 0.37 2.81
N ALA A 212 -17.77 -0.65 2.42
CA ALA A 212 -16.34 -0.50 2.17
C ALA A 212 -16.07 0.55 1.08
N ALA A 213 -15.14 1.49 1.35
CA ALA A 213 -14.81 2.55 0.42
C ALA A 213 -13.32 2.90 0.47
N SER A 214 -12.73 3.15 -0.70
CA SER A 214 -11.36 3.65 -0.87
C SER A 214 -11.38 5.18 -0.91
N ILE A 215 -11.50 5.82 0.24
CA ILE A 215 -11.60 7.28 0.39
C ILE A 215 -10.58 7.85 1.36
N SER A 216 -10.24 9.12 1.17
CA SER A 216 -9.31 9.88 2.02
C SER A 216 -9.98 10.39 3.30
N GLY A 217 -9.22 10.52 4.39
CA GLY A 217 -9.64 11.19 5.63
C GLY A 217 -10.43 10.30 6.60
N VAL A 218 -10.43 8.99 6.43
CA VAL A 218 -11.20 8.07 7.28
C VAL A 218 -10.31 7.07 8.00
N ASN A 219 -10.79 6.53 9.11
CA ASN A 219 -10.20 5.34 9.71
C ASN A 219 -10.44 4.13 8.80
N ALA A 220 -9.40 3.37 8.49
CA ALA A 220 -9.57 2.08 7.84
C ALA A 220 -10.40 1.15 8.73
N ALA A 221 -11.21 0.31 8.10
CA ALA A 221 -11.95 -0.73 8.80
C ALA A 221 -10.99 -1.80 9.30
N HIS A 222 -11.02 -2.05 10.57
CA HIS A 222 -10.15 -2.95 11.31
C HIS A 222 -10.99 -3.98 12.08
N ASP A 223 -10.33 -4.84 12.88
CA ASP A 223 -10.97 -5.95 13.59
C ASP A 223 -11.69 -6.93 12.63
N GLN A 224 -11.10 -7.13 11.46
CA GLN A 224 -11.62 -8.01 10.44
C GLN A 224 -10.72 -9.24 10.29
N SER A 225 -11.33 -10.42 10.16
CA SER A 225 -10.66 -11.65 9.74
C SER A 225 -10.78 -11.83 8.23
N HIS A 226 -10.07 -12.80 7.65
CA HIS A 226 -10.30 -13.22 6.26
C HIS A 226 -11.78 -13.45 5.97
N ASN A 227 -12.49 -14.22 6.83
CA ASN A 227 -13.92 -14.51 6.67
C ASN A 227 -14.78 -13.25 6.79
N GLY A 228 -14.42 -12.34 7.70
CA GLY A 228 -15.08 -11.05 7.89
C GLY A 228 -14.91 -10.14 6.67
N MET A 229 -13.72 -10.13 6.07
CA MET A 229 -13.42 -9.35 4.85
C MET A 229 -14.28 -9.81 3.67
N ILE A 230 -14.48 -11.13 3.47
CA ILE A 230 -15.39 -11.65 2.43
C ILE A 230 -16.78 -11.04 2.59
N THR A 231 -17.34 -11.09 3.79
CA THR A 231 -18.68 -10.56 4.08
C THR A 231 -18.74 -9.05 3.86
N ARG A 232 -17.74 -8.32 4.36
CA ARG A 232 -17.67 -6.86 4.27
C ARG A 232 -17.63 -6.37 2.83
N PHE A 233 -16.76 -6.94 2.00
CA PHE A 233 -16.62 -6.47 0.62
C PHE A 233 -17.80 -6.91 -0.25
N LYS A 234 -18.35 -8.11 -0.05
CA LYS A 234 -19.57 -8.55 -0.72
C LYS A 234 -20.81 -7.69 -0.38
N ALA A 235 -20.84 -7.03 0.78
CA ALA A 235 -21.89 -6.07 1.11
C ALA A 235 -21.89 -4.82 0.22
N LYS A 236 -20.74 -4.45 -0.40
CA LYS A 236 -20.65 -3.40 -1.42
C LYS A 236 -21.20 -3.88 -2.77
N GLY A 237 -20.96 -5.12 -3.11
CA GLY A 237 -21.40 -5.81 -4.31
C GLY A 237 -20.67 -7.14 -4.42
N THR A 238 -21.28 -8.16 -5.04
CA THR A 238 -20.71 -9.51 -5.13
C THR A 238 -19.40 -9.57 -5.92
N GLN A 239 -19.15 -8.58 -6.78
CA GLN A 239 -17.95 -8.41 -7.59
C GLN A 239 -16.77 -7.81 -6.81
N TYR A 240 -16.97 -7.37 -5.56
CA TYR A 240 -15.91 -6.80 -4.74
C TYR A 240 -15.29 -7.81 -3.78
N CYS A 241 -13.99 -7.69 -3.59
CA CYS A 241 -13.25 -8.38 -2.53
C CYS A 241 -12.21 -7.44 -1.90
N GLY A 242 -11.52 -7.93 -0.89
CA GLY A 242 -10.33 -7.27 -0.34
C GLY A 242 -9.11 -7.50 -1.23
N THR A 243 -7.98 -6.92 -0.83
CA THR A 243 -6.69 -7.06 -1.50
C THR A 243 -6.45 -8.49 -1.99
N THR A 244 -6.09 -8.65 -3.24
CA THR A 244 -5.74 -9.93 -3.84
C THR A 244 -4.22 -10.13 -3.91
N ALA A 245 -3.77 -11.37 -4.10
CA ALA A 245 -2.37 -11.66 -4.38
C ALA A 245 -1.88 -10.96 -5.66
N GLN A 246 -2.78 -10.77 -6.65
CA GLN A 246 -2.49 -10.06 -7.88
C GLN A 246 -2.23 -8.56 -7.63
N ASP A 247 -3.06 -7.91 -6.81
CA ASP A 247 -2.88 -6.50 -6.44
C ASP A 247 -1.53 -6.29 -5.73
N LYS A 248 -1.24 -7.18 -4.77
CA LYS A 248 0.03 -7.15 -4.05
C LYS A 248 1.22 -7.32 -5.00
N ASN A 249 1.17 -8.33 -5.88
CA ASN A 249 2.26 -8.64 -6.81
C ASN A 249 2.53 -7.48 -7.79
N HIS A 250 1.47 -6.82 -8.31
CA HIS A 250 1.62 -5.62 -9.13
C HIS A 250 2.51 -4.56 -8.45
N MET A 251 2.20 -4.24 -7.20
CA MET A 251 2.91 -3.21 -6.46
C MET A 251 4.31 -3.67 -6.00
N ASP A 252 4.49 -4.97 -5.72
CA ASP A 252 5.81 -5.52 -5.37
C ASP A 252 6.77 -5.46 -6.56
N ASN A 253 6.30 -5.79 -7.77
CA ASN A 253 7.09 -5.68 -9.00
C ASN A 253 7.55 -4.23 -9.26
N LEU A 254 6.65 -3.25 -9.11
CA LEU A 254 6.99 -1.83 -9.26
C LEU A 254 8.07 -1.42 -8.25
N PHE A 255 7.92 -1.83 -6.99
CA PHE A 255 8.89 -1.52 -5.95
C PHE A 255 10.25 -2.15 -6.23
N GLU A 256 10.27 -3.46 -6.52
CA GLU A 256 11.51 -4.23 -6.68
C GLU A 256 12.36 -3.71 -7.86
N VAL A 257 11.72 -3.40 -8.99
CA VAL A 257 12.41 -2.84 -10.15
C VAL A 257 12.88 -1.41 -9.91
N ALA A 258 12.03 -0.54 -9.35
CA ALA A 258 12.37 0.86 -9.18
C ALA A 258 13.45 1.08 -8.11
N PHE A 259 13.35 0.41 -6.98
CA PHE A 259 14.29 0.61 -5.86
C PHE A 259 15.45 -0.38 -5.84
N ALA A 260 15.35 -1.47 -6.60
CA ALA A 260 16.38 -2.51 -6.72
C ALA A 260 16.88 -3.01 -5.36
N THR A 261 15.93 -3.32 -4.46
CA THR A 261 16.22 -3.88 -3.14
C THR A 261 15.07 -4.74 -2.65
N ARG A 262 15.38 -5.74 -1.84
CA ARG A 262 14.43 -6.56 -1.08
C ARG A 262 14.33 -6.15 0.39
N ASP A 263 15.01 -5.06 0.77
CA ASP A 263 14.85 -4.36 2.04
C ASP A 263 13.99 -3.10 1.82
N SER A 264 12.67 -3.29 1.89
CA SER A 264 11.74 -2.19 1.62
C SER A 264 11.79 -1.11 2.69
N GLN A 265 12.14 -1.45 3.94
CA GLN A 265 12.22 -0.51 5.04
C GLN A 265 13.39 0.47 4.92
N SER A 266 14.49 0.08 4.26
CA SER A 266 15.62 0.98 3.99
C SER A 266 15.26 2.14 3.06
N ILE A 267 14.18 1.98 2.29
CA ILE A 267 13.66 2.99 1.37
C ILE A 267 12.49 3.75 1.99
N MET A 268 11.45 3.02 2.44
CA MET A 268 10.25 3.57 3.06
C MET A 268 9.76 2.61 4.15
N SER A 269 9.95 2.99 5.41
CA SER A 269 9.65 2.10 6.54
C SER A 269 8.14 1.93 6.80
N GLY A 270 7.33 2.92 6.45
CA GLY A 270 5.92 2.92 6.86
C GLY A 270 5.75 3.12 8.37
N CYS A 271 4.54 2.99 8.88
CA CYS A 271 4.21 3.11 10.31
C CYS A 271 4.50 1.81 11.08
N THR A 272 5.66 1.20 10.88
CA THR A 272 5.99 -0.13 11.43
C THR A 272 6.72 -0.10 12.75
N GLY A 273 7.14 1.10 13.21
CA GLY A 273 7.80 1.36 14.49
C GLY A 273 7.07 2.41 15.34
N TYR A 274 5.78 2.66 15.11
CA TYR A 274 5.02 3.74 15.74
C TYR A 274 4.06 3.21 16.82
N TYR A 275 4.53 2.33 17.69
CA TYR A 275 3.75 1.70 18.76
C TYR A 275 4.06 2.33 20.12
N ASN A 276 3.57 3.55 20.35
CA ASN A 276 3.85 4.34 21.54
C ASN A 276 2.65 4.44 22.50
N ARG A 277 2.95 4.58 23.78
CA ARG A 277 1.99 4.83 24.85
C ARG A 277 2.61 5.75 25.88
N PHE A 278 1.91 6.87 26.20
CA PHE A 278 2.39 7.86 27.14
C PHE A 278 1.28 8.30 28.11
N TYR A 279 1.64 8.56 29.34
CA TYR A 279 0.70 8.94 30.38
C TYR A 279 0.60 10.45 30.53
N ALA A 280 -0.60 10.95 30.90
CA ALA A 280 -0.79 12.34 31.30
C ALA A 280 0.07 12.66 32.54
N THR A 281 0.81 13.77 32.46
CA THR A 281 1.61 14.31 33.57
C THR A 281 0.87 15.38 34.35
N VAL A 282 -0.17 16.00 33.78
CA VAL A 282 -0.98 17.06 34.37
C VAL A 282 -2.45 16.67 34.32
N VAL A 283 -3.17 16.98 35.40
CA VAL A 283 -4.63 16.83 35.46
C VAL A 283 -5.27 18.09 34.90
N GLU A 284 -6.08 17.95 33.86
CA GLU A 284 -6.85 19.02 33.24
C GLU A 284 -8.32 18.61 33.11
N ASN A 285 -9.21 19.58 33.09
CA ASN A 285 -10.64 19.36 32.92
C ASN A 285 -11.15 20.12 31.72
N ASN A 286 -12.09 19.49 30.98
CA ASN A 286 -12.79 20.12 29.87
C ASN A 286 -11.84 20.63 28.76
N VAL A 287 -10.92 19.77 28.30
CA VAL A 287 -9.88 20.07 27.29
C VAL A 287 -9.97 19.15 26.06
N GLU A 288 -9.32 19.55 24.97
CA GLU A 288 -9.07 18.72 23.76
C GLU A 288 -7.56 18.48 23.58
N ARG A 289 -6.86 18.28 24.69
CA ARG A 289 -5.41 18.01 24.70
C ARG A 289 -5.03 17.11 25.87
N ILE A 290 -3.86 16.55 25.78
CA ILE A 290 -3.21 15.84 26.89
C ILE A 290 -1.82 16.41 27.11
N ILE A 291 -1.43 16.60 28.35
CA ILE A 291 -0.08 17.03 28.74
C ILE A 291 0.74 15.79 29.04
N ILE A 292 1.86 15.62 28.36
CA ILE A 292 2.82 14.52 28.56
C ILE A 292 4.24 15.08 28.66
N SER A 293 5.22 14.25 29.04
CA SER A 293 6.61 14.71 29.12
C SER A 293 7.12 15.15 27.72
N LYS A 294 8.05 16.11 27.66
CA LYS A 294 8.68 16.53 26.39
C LYS A 294 9.39 15.37 25.68
N SER A 295 10.05 14.49 26.44
CA SER A 295 10.71 13.31 25.88
C SER A 295 9.72 12.36 25.20
N ASP A 296 8.51 12.20 25.75
CA ASP A 296 7.45 11.38 25.17
C ASP A 296 6.84 12.07 23.94
N ALA A 297 6.57 13.38 24.05
CA ALA A 297 5.99 14.16 22.96
C ALA A 297 6.86 14.16 21.68
N ASN A 298 8.19 14.11 21.81
CA ASN A 298 9.13 13.99 20.69
C ASN A 298 8.98 12.68 19.89
N ASN A 299 8.30 11.69 20.44
CA ASN A 299 7.98 10.45 19.72
C ASN A 299 6.68 10.52 18.94
N LEU A 300 5.87 11.56 19.13
CA LEU A 300 4.63 11.77 18.41
C LEU A 300 4.83 12.63 17.15
N VAL A 301 3.94 12.48 16.21
CA VAL A 301 3.97 13.18 14.90
C VAL A 301 2.65 13.92 14.71
N VAL A 302 2.71 15.22 14.38
CA VAL A 302 1.52 16.00 14.00
C VAL A 302 0.95 15.43 12.70
N GLY A 303 -0.37 15.29 12.65
CA GLY A 303 -1.08 14.62 11.55
C GLY A 303 -1.28 13.12 11.76
N SER A 304 -0.57 12.49 12.69
CA SER A 304 -0.77 11.08 13.02
C SER A 304 -2.04 10.85 13.85
N THR A 305 -2.48 9.61 13.88
CA THR A 305 -3.68 9.18 14.61
C THR A 305 -3.33 8.65 15.99
N VAL A 306 -4.12 9.04 16.99
CA VAL A 306 -3.99 8.60 18.37
C VAL A 306 -5.34 8.30 18.98
N SER A 307 -5.33 7.54 20.08
CA SER A 307 -6.49 7.43 20.99
C SER A 307 -6.10 7.86 22.39
N ILE A 308 -7.07 8.37 23.14
CA ILE A 308 -6.90 8.81 24.51
C ILE A 308 -7.96 8.14 25.38
N GLY A 309 -7.53 7.55 26.48
CA GLY A 309 -8.44 6.92 27.42
C GLY A 309 -7.73 6.44 28.68
N ASN A 310 -8.46 5.73 29.51
CA ASN A 310 -7.92 5.08 30.70
C ASN A 310 -7.97 3.57 30.48
N ALA A 311 -6.83 2.94 30.25
CA ALA A 311 -6.77 1.49 30.15
C ALA A 311 -6.83 0.89 31.53
N THR A 312 -7.74 -0.03 31.78
CA THR A 312 -7.66 -0.91 32.94
C THR A 312 -6.50 -1.87 32.75
N ALA A 313 -5.65 -2.02 33.78
CA ALA A 313 -4.66 -3.09 33.76
C ALA A 313 -5.37 -4.43 33.63
N LEU A 314 -5.02 -5.20 32.61
CA LEU A 314 -5.32 -6.62 32.62
C LEU A 314 -4.48 -7.26 33.74
N SER A 315 -5.06 -8.21 34.45
CA SER A 315 -4.43 -8.92 35.55
C SER A 315 -3.03 -9.42 35.18
N GLY A 316 -2.00 -8.86 35.80
CA GLY A 316 -0.62 -9.32 35.69
C GLY A 316 0.30 -8.40 34.88
N SER A 317 0.69 -7.29 35.49
CA SER A 317 1.96 -6.60 35.30
C SER A 317 2.18 -5.59 34.18
N ASN A 318 1.39 -5.49 33.14
CA ASN A 318 1.47 -4.32 32.24
C ASN A 318 0.07 -3.85 31.87
N PRO A 319 -0.21 -2.53 31.94
CA PRO A 319 -1.40 -2.01 31.31
C PRO A 319 -1.34 -2.44 29.85
N THR A 320 -2.41 -3.02 29.40
CA THR A 320 -2.44 -3.65 28.08
C THR A 320 -2.02 -2.67 26.99
N ASP A 321 -1.04 -3.08 26.19
CA ASP A 321 -0.69 -2.41 24.94
C ASP A 321 -1.66 -2.77 23.80
N ASP A 322 -2.64 -3.60 24.11
CA ASP A 322 -3.65 -4.01 23.15
C ASP A 322 -4.54 -2.82 22.76
N ARG A 323 -4.38 -2.32 21.53
CA ARG A 323 -5.18 -1.24 20.95
C ARG A 323 -6.63 -1.65 20.68
N GLY A 324 -6.99 -2.91 20.87
CA GLY A 324 -8.38 -3.41 20.91
C GLY A 324 -9.10 -3.09 22.22
N ASN A 325 -8.38 -2.65 23.28
CA ASN A 325 -9.00 -2.35 24.57
C ASN A 325 -9.85 -1.07 24.49
N ALA A 326 -11.16 -1.20 24.69
CA ALA A 326 -12.11 -0.08 24.61
C ALA A 326 -11.78 1.08 25.56
N GLY A 327 -11.16 0.82 26.71
CA GLY A 327 -10.75 1.85 27.68
C GLY A 327 -9.73 2.84 27.12
N LEU A 328 -8.90 2.43 26.15
CA LEU A 328 -7.93 3.31 25.48
C LEU A 328 -8.57 4.33 24.54
N HIS A 329 -9.83 4.12 24.16
CA HIS A 329 -10.57 4.96 23.22
C HIS A 329 -11.68 5.80 23.89
N ALA A 330 -11.83 5.70 25.21
CA ALA A 330 -13.00 6.20 25.93
C ALA A 330 -13.10 7.74 25.98
N LYS A 331 -12.01 8.48 25.75
CA LYS A 331 -11.98 9.95 25.80
C LYS A 331 -11.85 10.57 24.40
N ALA A 332 -11.01 9.99 23.56
CA ALA A 332 -10.87 10.34 22.16
C ALA A 332 -10.49 9.06 21.38
N ASN A 333 -11.23 8.74 20.31
CA ASN A 333 -11.11 7.50 19.60
C ASN A 333 -10.57 7.72 18.18
N ARG A 334 -9.30 7.33 17.95
CA ARG A 334 -8.62 7.43 16.66
C ARG A 334 -8.75 8.82 16.03
N VAL A 335 -8.29 9.82 16.77
CA VAL A 335 -8.32 11.24 16.40
C VAL A 335 -6.95 11.70 15.91
N ILE A 336 -6.90 12.77 15.12
CA ILE A 336 -5.67 13.31 14.56
C ILE A 336 -5.00 14.26 15.56
N ILE A 337 -3.68 14.16 15.72
CA ILE A 337 -2.88 15.18 16.40
C ILE A 337 -2.80 16.41 15.52
N THR A 338 -3.34 17.53 16.02
CA THR A 338 -3.35 18.81 15.28
C THR A 338 -2.15 19.70 15.59
N LYS A 339 -1.62 19.60 16.81
CA LYS A 339 -0.52 20.44 17.28
C LYS A 339 0.20 19.80 18.47
N ILE A 340 1.51 20.04 18.56
CA ILE A 340 2.33 19.76 19.74
C ILE A 340 3.10 21.04 20.07
N GLU A 341 3.02 21.50 21.32
CA GLU A 341 3.74 22.71 21.77
C GLU A 341 4.23 22.57 23.20
N ASP A 342 5.17 23.38 23.59
CA ASP A 342 5.66 23.44 24.95
C ASP A 342 4.56 23.89 25.93
N TYR A 343 4.37 23.13 26.99
CA TYR A 343 3.46 23.48 28.08
C TYR A 343 4.23 24.17 29.26
N ASP A 344 5.34 23.55 29.65
CA ASP A 344 6.28 24.09 30.65
C ASP A 344 7.72 23.59 30.36
N SER A 345 8.63 23.74 31.29
CA SER A 345 10.02 23.30 31.12
C SER A 345 10.17 21.79 30.87
N ASN A 346 9.26 20.96 31.37
CA ASN A 346 9.35 19.49 31.37
C ASN A 346 8.28 18.81 30.50
N ASN A 347 7.21 19.51 30.15
CA ASN A 347 6.02 18.94 29.52
C ASN A 347 5.67 19.64 28.22
N SER A 348 5.00 18.90 27.34
CA SER A 348 4.38 19.39 26.11
C SER A 348 2.88 19.10 26.11
N ALA A 349 2.13 20.00 25.49
CA ALA A 349 0.70 19.85 25.21
C ALA A 349 0.50 19.23 23.84
N VAL A 350 -0.21 18.11 23.77
CA VAL A 350 -0.60 17.42 22.54
C VAL A 350 -2.09 17.65 22.30
N TYR A 351 -2.42 18.44 21.30
CA TYR A 351 -3.79 18.76 20.89
C TYR A 351 -4.29 17.77 19.86
N VAL A 352 -5.57 17.42 19.99
CA VAL A 352 -6.23 16.48 19.08
C VAL A 352 -7.53 17.07 18.53
N ASP A 353 -7.89 16.65 17.30
CA ASP A 353 -9.21 16.95 16.72
C ASP A 353 -10.23 15.91 17.20
N ASN A 354 -10.95 16.23 18.26
CA ASN A 354 -12.00 15.38 18.83
C ASN A 354 -13.42 15.87 18.49
N GLY A 355 -13.56 16.64 17.40
CA GLY A 355 -14.84 17.18 16.93
C GLY A 355 -15.52 18.11 17.93
N GLY A 356 -14.74 18.85 18.74
CA GLY A 356 -15.25 19.73 19.79
C GLY A 356 -15.63 18.99 21.10
N THR A 357 -15.51 17.66 21.13
CA THR A 357 -15.80 16.88 22.35
C THR A 357 -14.65 16.95 23.32
N LYS A 358 -14.88 17.57 24.46
CA LYS A 358 -13.89 17.77 25.50
C LYS A 358 -13.86 16.62 26.50
N PHE A 359 -12.69 16.39 27.11
CA PHE A 359 -12.47 15.35 28.10
C PHE A 359 -11.65 15.88 29.30
N SER A 360 -11.54 15.06 30.34
CA SER A 360 -10.65 15.35 31.49
C SER A 360 -9.54 14.33 31.52
N THR A 361 -8.32 14.78 31.88
CA THR A 361 -7.16 13.94 32.14
C THR A 361 -6.99 13.72 33.64
N GLY A 362 -6.24 12.71 34.04
CA GLY A 362 -5.97 12.39 35.43
C GLY A 362 -5.81 10.91 35.68
N SER A 363 -5.95 10.49 36.92
CA SER A 363 -5.95 9.09 37.31
C SER A 363 -7.26 8.69 37.96
N THR A 364 -7.55 7.40 37.92
CA THR A 364 -8.67 6.77 38.62
C THR A 364 -8.24 5.44 39.20
N MET A 365 -8.87 5.03 40.30
CA MET A 365 -8.61 3.70 40.86
C MET A 365 -9.57 2.68 40.25
N VAL A 366 -9.01 1.56 39.78
CA VAL A 366 -9.77 0.37 39.35
C VAL A 366 -9.33 -0.76 40.26
N GLY A 367 -10.17 -1.08 41.23
CA GLY A 367 -9.76 -1.93 42.37
C GLY A 367 -8.63 -1.27 43.18
N SER A 368 -7.48 -1.93 43.32
CA SER A 368 -6.28 -1.42 43.96
C SER A 368 -5.27 -0.80 43.01
N THR A 369 -5.57 -0.72 41.70
CA THR A 369 -4.64 -0.24 40.66
C THR A 369 -5.00 1.18 40.25
N GLU A 370 -4.02 2.10 40.33
CA GLU A 370 -4.14 3.43 39.72
C GLU A 370 -4.02 3.34 38.21
N VAL A 371 -4.99 3.86 37.48
CA VAL A 371 -5.02 3.93 36.03
C VAL A 371 -4.99 5.39 35.60
N LYS A 372 -3.96 5.78 34.85
CA LYS A 372 -3.79 7.14 34.32
C LYS A 372 -4.37 7.32 32.95
N THR A 373 -4.82 8.54 32.65
CA THR A 373 -5.16 8.91 31.28
C THR A 373 -3.92 8.73 30.40
N THR A 374 -4.11 8.04 29.28
CA THR A 374 -3.06 7.55 28.40
C THR A 374 -3.37 7.99 26.98
N ILE A 375 -2.36 8.46 26.25
CA ILE A 375 -2.39 8.60 24.80
C ILE A 375 -1.65 7.42 24.17
N VAL A 376 -2.25 6.80 23.15
CA VAL A 376 -1.64 5.71 22.39
C VAL A 376 -1.66 6.04 20.89
N THR A 377 -0.57 5.72 20.20
CA THR A 377 -0.52 5.84 18.74
C THR A 377 -1.39 4.76 18.09
N MET A 378 -2.08 5.12 17.01
CA MET A 378 -2.98 4.28 16.26
C MET A 378 -2.57 4.27 14.77
N PRO A 379 -3.01 3.28 13.97
CA PRO A 379 -2.87 3.36 12.53
C PRO A 379 -3.43 4.67 11.99
N TRP A 380 -2.72 5.26 11.04
CA TRP A 380 -3.08 6.56 10.49
C TRP A 380 -4.42 6.53 9.74
N HIS A 381 -5.09 7.68 9.65
CA HIS A 381 -6.20 7.85 8.72
C HIS A 381 -5.70 7.74 7.28
N THR A 382 -6.56 7.28 6.41
CA THR A 382 -6.32 7.28 4.95
C THR A 382 -6.13 8.71 4.44
N GLY A 383 -5.38 8.88 3.36
CA GLY A 383 -5.10 10.20 2.79
C GLY A 383 -3.95 10.95 3.45
N ALA A 384 -3.29 10.35 4.44
CA ALA A 384 -2.13 10.95 5.09
C ALA A 384 -0.99 11.30 4.12
N CYS A 385 -0.89 10.57 3.01
CA CYS A 385 0.13 10.78 1.97
C CYS A 385 -0.32 11.68 0.82
N ASP A 386 -1.51 12.27 0.86
CA ASP A 386 -2.08 13.03 -0.27
C ASP A 386 -1.31 14.30 -0.65
N ASN A 387 -0.45 14.80 0.23
CA ASN A 387 0.38 15.98 0.04
C ASN A 387 1.85 15.66 -0.27
N VAL A 388 2.23 14.39 -0.41
CA VAL A 388 3.58 14.01 -0.81
C VAL A 388 3.87 14.54 -2.22
N LEU A 389 5.02 15.19 -2.41
CA LEU A 389 5.35 15.91 -3.65
C LEU A 389 5.61 15.00 -4.86
N GLY A 390 5.87 13.70 -4.66
CA GLY A 390 6.10 12.71 -5.71
C GLY A 390 5.12 11.57 -5.65
N SER A 391 5.25 10.62 -6.57
CA SER A 391 4.44 9.39 -6.60
C SER A 391 4.90 8.35 -5.57
N CYS A 392 6.09 8.50 -4.98
CA CYS A 392 6.64 7.66 -3.91
C CYS A 392 7.16 8.53 -2.78
N GLY A 393 6.87 8.15 -1.53
CA GLY A 393 7.39 8.86 -0.36
C GLY A 393 6.44 8.91 0.82
N SER A 394 6.83 9.63 1.87
CA SER A 394 6.12 9.72 3.15
C SER A 394 5.86 11.18 3.55
N PRO A 395 4.88 11.47 4.41
CA PRO A 395 4.56 12.84 4.79
C PRO A 395 5.75 13.63 5.35
N ASN A 396 6.46 13.08 6.34
CA ASN A 396 7.54 13.77 7.04
C ASN A 396 8.89 13.08 6.86
N SER A 397 8.93 11.75 6.95
CA SER A 397 10.16 10.97 6.88
C SER A 397 9.91 9.60 6.25
N ASN A 398 10.78 9.20 5.33
CA ASN A 398 10.69 7.91 4.66
C ASN A 398 11.19 6.74 5.51
N THR A 399 12.04 6.98 6.50
CA THR A 399 12.71 5.91 7.28
C THR A 399 12.55 6.02 8.78
N SER A 400 11.64 6.87 9.28
CA SER A 400 11.40 7.03 10.72
C SER A 400 10.69 5.85 11.38
N GLY A 401 9.99 5.03 10.60
CA GLY A 401 9.08 4.00 11.10
C GLY A 401 7.78 4.56 11.69
N LYS A 402 7.50 5.87 11.51
CA LYS A 402 6.36 6.57 12.11
C LYS A 402 5.33 7.05 11.09
N ASP A 403 5.72 7.21 9.84
CA ASP A 403 4.91 7.77 8.75
C ASP A 403 4.47 6.68 7.77
N PRO A 404 3.23 6.68 7.27
CA PRO A 404 2.84 5.86 6.14
C PRO A 404 3.59 6.32 4.89
N TYR A 405 3.49 5.57 3.79
CA TYR A 405 4.06 6.02 2.53
C TYR A 405 3.12 5.81 1.35
N ILE A 406 3.38 6.53 0.28
CA ILE A 406 2.78 6.35 -1.04
C ILE A 406 3.79 5.67 -1.96
N LEU A 407 3.35 4.65 -2.70
CA LEU A 407 4.15 3.94 -3.69
C LEU A 407 3.44 4.05 -5.04
N PHE A 408 4.04 4.77 -5.98
CA PHE A 408 3.48 5.09 -7.30
C PHE A 408 2.01 5.55 -7.27
N GLY A 409 1.61 6.24 -6.21
CA GLY A 409 0.28 6.80 -6.03
C GLY A 409 -0.64 6.01 -5.08
N VAL A 410 -0.30 4.79 -4.70
CA VAL A 410 -1.07 3.98 -3.73
C VAL A 410 -0.52 4.18 -2.32
N GLU A 411 -1.38 4.58 -1.38
CA GLU A 411 -1.02 4.77 0.03
C GLU A 411 -0.90 3.41 0.74
N MET A 412 0.17 3.21 1.51
CA MET A 412 0.53 1.93 2.12
C MET A 412 1.04 2.08 3.54
N PHE A 413 1.03 1.00 4.30
CA PHE A 413 1.67 0.86 5.62
C PHE A 413 1.21 1.89 6.66
N LEU A 414 -0.11 2.08 6.75
CA LEU A 414 -0.73 2.97 7.75
C LEU A 414 -0.58 2.45 9.19
N GLY A 415 -0.07 1.25 9.38
CA GLY A 415 0.06 0.57 10.68
C GLY A 415 -0.82 -0.66 10.86
N PHE A 416 -1.40 -1.17 9.77
CA PHE A 416 -2.17 -2.42 9.72
C PHE A 416 -1.42 -3.49 8.92
N TYR A 417 -1.61 -4.76 9.29
CA TYR A 417 -1.46 -5.86 8.35
C TYR A 417 -2.54 -5.78 7.28
N GLU A 418 -2.19 -6.10 6.06
CA GLU A 418 -3.11 -6.23 4.94
C GLU A 418 -3.49 -7.69 4.71
N VAL A 419 -4.78 -8.00 4.84
CA VAL A 419 -5.33 -9.34 4.62
C VAL A 419 -5.39 -9.63 3.13
N ILE A 420 -4.76 -10.72 2.67
CA ILE A 420 -4.84 -11.17 1.28
C ILE A 420 -6.08 -12.05 1.11
N SER A 421 -7.13 -11.48 0.54
CA SER A 421 -8.49 -12.03 0.61
C SER A 421 -8.74 -13.26 -0.26
N ASN A 422 -7.97 -13.44 -1.34
CA ASN A 422 -8.19 -14.52 -2.29
C ASN A 422 -7.23 -15.70 -2.14
N VAL A 423 -6.45 -15.73 -1.06
CA VAL A 423 -5.53 -16.83 -0.74
C VAL A 423 -5.88 -17.43 0.60
N ILE A 424 -6.01 -18.74 0.64
CA ILE A 424 -6.10 -19.53 1.85
C ILE A 424 -4.84 -20.39 1.95
N LEU A 425 -4.17 -20.34 3.10
CA LEU A 425 -3.04 -21.22 3.40
C LEU A 425 -3.56 -22.49 4.06
N LYS A 426 -3.27 -23.64 3.47
CA LYS A 426 -3.69 -24.95 3.94
C LYS A 426 -2.49 -25.67 4.57
N ILE A 427 -2.63 -26.07 5.82
CA ILE A 427 -1.66 -26.94 6.50
C ILE A 427 -2.16 -28.37 6.41
N SER A 428 -1.32 -29.27 5.90
CA SER A 428 -1.55 -30.71 5.85
C SER A 428 -0.25 -31.44 6.08
N ASN A 429 -0.23 -32.36 7.04
CA ASN A 429 0.97 -33.13 7.42
C ASN A 429 2.18 -32.20 7.68
N HIS A 430 1.97 -31.11 8.42
CA HIS A 430 3.03 -30.14 8.78
C HIS A 430 3.63 -29.35 7.60
N VAL A 431 3.00 -29.38 6.44
CA VAL A 431 3.37 -28.58 5.26
C VAL A 431 2.28 -27.56 4.97
N MET A 432 2.66 -26.34 4.70
CA MET A 432 1.75 -25.26 4.34
C MET A 432 1.81 -25.00 2.84
N THR A 433 0.66 -25.03 2.16
CA THR A 433 0.51 -24.65 0.76
C THR A 433 -0.45 -23.49 0.62
N ALA A 434 -0.23 -22.63 -0.38
CA ALA A 434 -1.16 -21.55 -0.71
C ALA A 434 -2.18 -22.02 -1.75
N CYS A 435 -3.46 -21.73 -1.49
CA CYS A 435 -4.56 -22.02 -2.41
C CYS A 435 -5.19 -20.68 -2.83
N ILE A 436 -5.15 -20.36 -4.12
CA ILE A 436 -5.66 -19.10 -4.68
C ILE A 436 -7.01 -19.29 -5.36
N CYS A 437 -7.94 -18.37 -5.13
CA CYS A 437 -9.20 -18.24 -5.87
C CYS A 437 -9.13 -17.03 -6.81
N TYR A 438 -9.40 -17.25 -8.10
CA TYR A 438 -9.35 -16.22 -9.12
C TYR A 438 -10.67 -15.48 -9.32
N ASP A 439 -11.78 -16.01 -8.80
CA ASP A 439 -13.11 -15.39 -8.88
C ASP A 439 -13.60 -15.02 -7.46
N CYS A 440 -13.62 -13.72 -7.16
CA CYS A 440 -14.04 -13.21 -5.84
C CYS A 440 -15.48 -13.57 -5.47
N THR A 441 -16.35 -13.85 -6.44
CA THR A 441 -17.73 -14.31 -6.17
C THR A 441 -17.74 -15.69 -5.52
N LYS A 442 -16.65 -16.47 -5.68
CA LYS A 442 -16.43 -17.82 -5.16
C LYS A 442 -15.61 -17.87 -3.88
N LEU A 443 -15.14 -16.72 -3.38
CA LEU A 443 -14.40 -16.69 -2.10
C LEU A 443 -15.23 -17.33 -0.99
N ALA A 444 -14.58 -18.22 -0.25
CA ALA A 444 -15.19 -19.04 0.78
C ALA A 444 -14.35 -19.07 2.07
N THR A 445 -14.95 -19.56 3.15
CA THR A 445 -14.31 -19.74 4.47
C THR A 445 -13.57 -21.07 4.59
N SER A 446 -13.39 -21.77 3.47
CA SER A 446 -12.64 -23.02 3.34
C SER A 446 -12.14 -23.18 1.91
N VAL A 447 -11.17 -24.06 1.70
CA VAL A 447 -10.68 -24.43 0.36
C VAL A 447 -11.76 -25.27 -0.33
N THR A 448 -12.31 -24.75 -1.41
CA THR A 448 -13.30 -25.42 -2.29
C THR A 448 -12.64 -25.79 -3.62
N SER A 449 -13.40 -26.39 -4.56
CA SER A 449 -12.93 -26.67 -5.93
C SER A 449 -12.60 -25.42 -6.74
N ASP A 450 -13.01 -24.24 -6.29
CA ASP A 450 -12.70 -22.96 -6.94
C ASP A 450 -11.30 -22.42 -6.55
N TYR A 451 -10.63 -23.08 -5.60
CA TYR A 451 -9.26 -22.74 -5.19
C TYR A 451 -8.25 -23.64 -5.89
N VAL A 452 -7.22 -23.04 -6.43
CA VAL A 452 -6.08 -23.72 -7.07
C VAL A 452 -4.91 -23.72 -6.10
N GLU A 453 -4.34 -24.90 -5.83
CA GLU A 453 -3.15 -25.04 -5.00
C GLU A 453 -1.90 -24.65 -5.80
N CYS A 454 -1.05 -23.79 -5.22
CA CYS A 454 0.22 -23.38 -5.82
C CYS A 454 1.23 -24.52 -5.80
N GLY A 455 2.11 -24.58 -6.81
CA GLY A 455 3.08 -25.65 -7.02
C GLY A 455 4.28 -25.64 -6.06
N TYR A 456 4.24 -24.86 -4.96
CA TYR A 456 5.28 -24.83 -3.94
C TYR A 456 4.70 -24.76 -2.53
N SER A 457 5.53 -25.08 -1.53
CA SER A 457 5.09 -25.16 -0.14
C SER A 457 6.13 -24.59 0.83
N ILE A 458 5.69 -24.36 2.06
CA ILE A 458 6.50 -23.98 3.20
C ILE A 458 6.57 -25.16 4.17
N ALA A 459 7.76 -25.47 4.65
CA ALA A 459 7.99 -26.46 5.70
C ALA A 459 8.90 -25.86 6.78
N ASP A 460 8.39 -24.87 7.52
CA ASP A 460 9.13 -24.17 8.58
C ASP A 460 8.83 -24.80 9.95
N THR A 461 9.89 -25.22 10.65
CA THR A 461 9.81 -25.84 11.98
C THR A 461 10.06 -24.85 13.12
N GLN A 462 10.27 -23.56 12.82
CA GLN A 462 10.64 -22.56 13.81
C GLN A 462 9.43 -21.82 14.39
N GLU A 463 9.28 -21.81 15.69
CA GLU A 463 8.31 -20.99 16.42
C GLU A 463 8.87 -19.60 16.72
N SER A 464 9.20 -18.84 15.69
CA SER A 464 9.69 -17.47 15.84
C SER A 464 9.62 -16.77 14.49
N TRP A 465 9.63 -15.45 14.54
CA TRP A 465 9.88 -14.66 13.36
C TRP A 465 11.24 -15.00 12.77
N LYS A 466 11.28 -15.21 11.47
CA LYS A 466 12.48 -15.46 10.67
C LYS A 466 12.48 -14.53 9.48
N TYR A 467 13.66 -14.18 8.99
CA TYR A 467 13.79 -13.40 7.77
C TYR A 467 13.72 -14.29 6.54
N ILE A 468 13.04 -13.80 5.51
CA ILE A 468 12.87 -14.53 4.25
C ILE A 468 14.21 -14.60 3.51
N SER A 469 14.58 -15.78 3.03
CA SER A 469 15.76 -15.99 2.20
C SER A 469 15.43 -16.39 0.76
N GLU A 470 14.22 -16.90 0.52
CA GLU A 470 13.75 -17.27 -0.82
C GLU A 470 12.22 -17.12 -0.89
N LEU A 471 11.72 -16.51 -1.96
CA LEU A 471 10.29 -16.52 -2.30
C LEU A 471 9.95 -17.71 -3.20
N GLY A 472 8.76 -18.25 -2.99
CA GLY A 472 8.18 -19.22 -3.89
C GLY A 472 7.87 -18.62 -5.26
N TYR A 473 7.94 -19.47 -6.26
CA TYR A 473 7.52 -19.15 -7.61
C TYR A 473 6.84 -20.37 -8.24
N ASP A 474 5.64 -20.14 -8.74
CA ASP A 474 4.88 -21.08 -9.53
C ASP A 474 4.53 -20.40 -10.86
N PRO A 475 5.07 -20.85 -12.00
CA PRO A 475 4.78 -20.23 -13.29
C PRO A 475 3.31 -20.27 -13.69
N GLU A 476 2.53 -21.20 -13.11
CA GLU A 476 1.08 -21.26 -13.30
C GLU A 476 0.31 -20.28 -12.40
N ASN A 477 0.88 -19.86 -11.26
CA ASN A 477 0.29 -18.95 -10.30
C ASN A 477 1.29 -17.86 -9.87
N PRO A 478 1.86 -17.08 -10.81
CA PRO A 478 3.03 -16.24 -10.56
C PRO A 478 2.77 -15.06 -9.61
N SER A 479 1.51 -14.72 -9.35
CA SER A 479 1.14 -13.65 -8.42
C SER A 479 1.17 -14.06 -6.95
N VAL A 480 1.23 -15.36 -6.64
CA VAL A 480 1.30 -15.83 -5.25
C VAL A 480 2.75 -16.02 -4.87
N ARG A 481 3.29 -15.07 -4.11
CA ARG A 481 4.69 -15.06 -3.74
C ARG A 481 4.86 -14.80 -2.25
N HIS A 482 5.18 -15.83 -1.48
CA HIS A 482 5.54 -15.75 -0.07
C HIS A 482 6.83 -16.53 0.21
N GLY A 483 7.44 -16.32 1.37
CA GLY A 483 8.69 -16.99 1.71
C GLY A 483 8.55 -18.51 1.75
N THR A 484 9.39 -19.24 1.02
CA THR A 484 9.52 -20.69 1.08
C THR A 484 10.70 -21.12 1.94
N LYS A 485 11.74 -20.30 1.99
CA LYS A 485 12.88 -20.49 2.88
C LYS A 485 13.09 -19.26 3.74
N VAL A 486 13.53 -19.49 4.96
CA VAL A 486 13.82 -18.46 5.95
C VAL A 486 15.20 -18.68 6.57
N ALA A 487 15.81 -17.59 7.03
CA ALA A 487 17.07 -17.57 7.76
C ALA A 487 16.91 -16.90 9.12
N ALA A 488 17.85 -17.12 10.03
CA ALA A 488 17.74 -16.66 11.41
C ALA A 488 18.08 -15.17 11.63
N SER A 489 18.59 -14.47 10.62
CA SER A 489 19.06 -13.09 10.76
C SER A 489 18.54 -12.18 9.64
N SER A 490 18.54 -10.87 9.90
CA SER A 490 18.15 -9.83 8.94
C SER A 490 19.14 -9.63 7.78
N SER A 491 20.26 -10.37 7.75
CA SER A 491 21.15 -10.40 6.59
C SER A 491 20.69 -11.35 5.49
N THR A 492 19.38 -11.58 5.39
CA THR A 492 18.76 -12.33 4.29
C THR A 492 18.56 -11.47 3.07
N GLY A 493 18.37 -12.10 1.91
CA GLY A 493 18.10 -11.39 0.66
C GLY A 493 16.83 -10.51 0.68
N TYR A 494 15.88 -10.74 1.59
CA TYR A 494 14.63 -9.97 1.68
C TYR A 494 14.56 -8.99 2.84
N ALA A 495 15.35 -9.18 3.89
CA ALA A 495 15.32 -8.36 5.12
C ALA A 495 13.91 -8.22 5.78
N ASP A 496 12.90 -8.94 5.31
CA ASP A 496 11.52 -8.94 5.80
C ASP A 496 11.21 -10.25 6.53
N GLY A 497 10.35 -10.19 7.55
CA GLY A 497 10.05 -11.31 8.42
C GLY A 497 8.90 -12.20 7.93
N GLN A 498 8.98 -13.48 8.28
CA GLN A 498 7.88 -14.42 8.14
C GLN A 498 7.65 -15.20 9.43
N TYR A 499 6.40 -15.53 9.74
CA TYR A 499 6.00 -16.29 10.91
C TYR A 499 4.97 -17.36 10.54
N THR A 500 5.26 -18.63 10.82
CA THR A 500 4.44 -19.80 10.46
C THR A 500 3.91 -20.60 11.65
N ASN A 501 4.29 -20.25 12.88
CA ASN A 501 3.87 -20.93 14.12
C ASN A 501 4.32 -22.40 14.23
N LYS A 502 5.59 -22.71 13.91
CA LYS A 502 6.19 -24.03 14.10
C LYS A 502 5.36 -25.18 13.49
N LEU A 503 5.42 -25.28 12.17
CA LEU A 503 4.56 -26.18 11.39
C LEU A 503 4.67 -27.66 11.80
N ASP A 504 5.85 -28.13 12.25
CA ASP A 504 6.05 -29.51 12.69
C ASP A 504 5.23 -29.90 13.94
N GLN A 505 4.68 -28.92 14.65
CA GLN A 505 3.82 -29.10 15.83
C GLN A 505 2.42 -28.54 15.64
N THR A 506 2.15 -27.90 14.49
CA THR A 506 0.84 -27.30 14.21
C THR A 506 -0.07 -28.34 13.57
N SER A 507 -1.28 -28.48 14.11
CA SER A 507 -2.30 -29.34 13.53
C SER A 507 -2.75 -28.85 12.16
N ASP A 508 -3.19 -29.80 11.33
CA ASP A 508 -3.82 -29.51 10.04
C ASP A 508 -4.93 -28.47 10.20
N GLY A 509 -5.05 -27.58 9.21
CA GLY A 509 -6.03 -26.51 9.25
C GLY A 509 -5.75 -25.40 8.24
N LEU A 510 -6.53 -24.33 8.36
CA LEU A 510 -6.47 -23.21 7.42
C LEU A 510 -5.93 -21.96 8.12
N ARG A 511 -5.15 -21.17 7.38
CA ARG A 511 -4.61 -19.88 7.84
C ARG A 511 -4.87 -18.80 6.81
N GLU A 512 -4.92 -17.55 7.28
CA GLU A 512 -4.94 -16.39 6.42
C GLU A 512 -3.51 -15.88 6.15
N TRP A 513 -3.35 -15.16 5.06
CA TRP A 513 -2.11 -14.46 4.74
C TRP A 513 -2.24 -13.00 5.13
N LEU A 514 -1.48 -12.57 6.13
CA LEU A 514 -1.37 -11.18 6.56
C LEU A 514 -0.02 -10.64 6.08
N SER A 515 -0.06 -9.59 5.26
CA SER A 515 1.11 -9.02 4.62
C SER A 515 1.48 -7.64 5.20
N GLY A 516 2.74 -7.28 5.09
CA GLY A 516 3.24 -5.93 5.32
C GLY A 516 3.76 -5.67 6.73
N GLY A 517 2.94 -5.82 7.73
CA GLY A 517 3.26 -5.50 9.12
C GLY A 517 2.35 -4.42 9.71
N TYR A 518 2.43 -4.25 11.03
CA TYR A 518 1.62 -3.27 11.78
C TYR A 518 2.54 -2.39 12.64
N LEU A 519 1.96 -1.47 13.43
CA LEU A 519 2.67 -0.46 14.23
C LEU A 519 3.84 -0.98 15.10
N SER A 520 3.87 -2.27 15.44
CA SER A 520 4.89 -2.87 16.31
C SER A 520 5.76 -3.93 15.60
N SER A 521 5.73 -3.99 14.27
CA SER A 521 6.50 -5.01 13.53
C SER A 521 7.99 -4.67 13.38
N TRP A 522 8.35 -3.38 13.46
CA TRP A 522 9.74 -2.89 13.38
C TRP A 522 10.48 -3.50 12.16
N SER A 523 11.68 -3.99 12.36
CA SER A 523 12.53 -4.58 11.32
C SER A 523 11.98 -5.85 10.67
N LEU A 524 10.88 -6.41 11.20
CA LEU A 524 10.22 -7.58 10.62
C LEU A 524 9.21 -7.20 9.54
N ALA A 525 8.75 -5.93 9.53
CA ALA A 525 7.83 -5.45 8.51
C ALA A 525 8.50 -5.30 7.15
N GLY A 526 7.70 -5.12 6.12
CA GLY A 526 8.13 -4.81 4.76
C GLY A 526 7.20 -5.39 3.71
N ARG A 527 7.51 -5.14 2.46
CA ARG A 527 6.66 -5.53 1.32
C ARG A 527 6.39 -7.04 1.27
N TRP A 528 7.37 -7.85 1.64
CA TRP A 528 7.28 -9.32 1.63
C TRP A 528 7.01 -9.92 2.99
N CYS A 529 6.91 -9.10 4.05
CA CYS A 529 6.55 -9.58 5.38
C CYS A 529 5.25 -10.39 5.34
N ALA A 530 5.26 -11.55 6.02
CA ALA A 530 4.13 -12.45 6.04
C ALA A 530 3.91 -13.04 7.44
N TYR A 531 2.72 -12.79 8.01
CA TYR A 531 2.24 -13.50 9.19
C TYR A 531 1.22 -14.54 8.74
N LEU A 532 1.58 -15.82 8.85
CA LEU A 532 0.88 -16.97 8.26
C LEU A 532 0.31 -17.91 9.33
N ALA A 533 0.17 -17.44 10.57
CA ALA A 533 -0.26 -18.27 11.71
C ALA A 533 -1.72 -18.04 12.12
N ALA A 534 -2.36 -16.95 11.69
CA ALA A 534 -3.73 -16.63 12.07
C ALA A 534 -4.74 -17.50 11.32
N GLY A 535 -5.74 -18.03 12.05
CA GLY A 535 -6.85 -18.77 11.44
C GLY A 535 -7.81 -17.84 10.70
N LEU A 536 -8.53 -18.34 9.70
CA LEU A 536 -9.41 -17.55 8.82
C LEU A 536 -10.50 -16.75 9.55
N GLY A 537 -10.85 -17.12 10.77
CA GLY A 537 -11.82 -16.41 11.60
C GLY A 537 -11.19 -15.51 12.68
N TYR A 538 -9.86 -15.44 12.75
CA TYR A 538 -9.17 -14.61 13.75
C TYR A 538 -9.18 -13.16 13.31
N SER A 539 -9.60 -12.25 14.18
CA SER A 539 -9.62 -10.81 13.93
C SER A 539 -8.80 -10.07 14.98
N TRP A 540 -8.17 -8.99 14.58
CA TRP A 540 -7.37 -8.16 15.46
C TRP A 540 -7.48 -6.68 15.05
N TRP A 541 -7.29 -5.76 15.99
CA TRP A 541 -7.37 -4.32 15.75
C TRP A 541 -6.43 -3.80 14.64
N SER A 542 -5.41 -4.57 14.28
CA SER A 542 -4.41 -4.23 13.27
C SER A 542 -4.61 -4.95 11.93
N PHE A 543 -5.74 -5.63 11.69
CA PHE A 543 -6.04 -6.30 10.43
C PHE A 543 -7.00 -5.47 9.61
N ALA A 544 -6.60 -5.13 8.38
CA ALA A 544 -7.39 -4.36 7.42
C ALA A 544 -7.14 -4.89 5.99
N ALA A 545 -7.88 -4.37 5.02
CA ALA A 545 -7.65 -4.62 3.60
C ALA A 545 -8.13 -3.42 2.79
N ARG A 546 -7.72 -3.33 1.52
CA ARG A 546 -8.25 -2.36 0.56
C ARG A 546 -9.24 -3.01 -0.37
N LEU A 547 -10.03 -2.22 -1.11
CA LEU A 547 -10.84 -2.72 -2.21
C LEU A 547 -9.93 -3.30 -3.32
N SER A 548 -10.40 -4.34 -4.00
CA SER A 548 -9.75 -4.88 -5.19
C SER A 548 -10.64 -4.77 -6.41
N ALA A 549 -10.04 -4.39 -7.54
CA ALA A 549 -10.63 -4.49 -8.86
C ALA A 549 -10.17 -5.76 -9.62
N SER A 550 -9.27 -6.54 -9.02
CA SER A 550 -8.68 -7.76 -9.59
C SER A 550 -9.39 -9.04 -9.13
N GLY A 551 -10.59 -8.90 -8.56
CA GLY A 551 -11.31 -10.03 -7.97
C GLY A 551 -11.91 -11.01 -8.98
N ARG A 552 -12.06 -10.64 -10.26
CA ARG A 552 -12.53 -11.52 -11.34
C ARG A 552 -11.48 -11.62 -12.44
N CYS A 553 -10.47 -12.43 -12.16
CA CYS A 553 -9.39 -12.75 -13.08
C CYS A 553 -9.42 -14.23 -13.44
N ALA A 554 -8.58 -14.64 -14.39
CA ALA A 554 -8.35 -16.04 -14.70
C ALA A 554 -6.91 -16.43 -14.32
N LYS A 555 -6.70 -17.72 -14.10
CA LYS A 555 -5.38 -18.32 -14.19
C LYS A 555 -4.87 -18.16 -15.63
N ALA A 556 -3.61 -17.83 -15.82
CA ALA A 556 -3.02 -17.82 -17.15
C ALA A 556 -3.22 -19.17 -17.85
N ALA A 557 -3.60 -19.14 -19.12
CA ALA A 557 -3.58 -20.36 -19.94
C ALA A 557 -2.12 -20.83 -20.08
N ALA A 558 -1.90 -22.13 -19.86
CA ALA A 558 -0.59 -22.75 -19.96
C ALA A 558 -0.06 -22.73 -21.41
#